data_402060aa8fc8a575d919d01f8e52bdd0
#
_entry.id   402060aa8fc8a575d919d01f8e52bdd0
#
_cell.length_a   1.000
_cell.length_b   1.000
_cell.length_c   1.000
_cell.angle_alpha   90.00
_cell.angle_beta   90.00
_cell.angle_gamma   90.00
#
_symmetry.space_group_name_H-M   'P 1'
#
loop_
_entity.id
_entity.type
_entity.pdbx_description
1 polymer ?
#
loop_
_entity_poly.entity_id
_entity_poly.type
_entity_poly.pdbx_seq_one_letter_code
_entity_poly.pdbx_strand_id
1 'polypeptide(L)'
;MTEHASHPLAPFLQPARRAIHRGLDRLPESVAEFVLFGLKMAWSCLFGACMLALMIATHLWWPQITILEAPVHRYDFLFVMALVIQGVMLWTRLETFREMQVILLYHVTGTVMEIFKTHVGSWIYPEAAWFHIAGVPLFTGFMYGSVGSFIARAIRVFDMRFSHYPRPWVTWGLAIAIYVNFFSHHYIWDLRNVIFIACWATYFRCFVFFRIDKRTSSMPFILAGTLTSFFLWLAENIGTFTHTWSYPGKGWHLVSIQKMGAWGLLLVISFVTVSLVFPPKAPDGETSSSYRAWLRGLVQRFSTRRESASR
;
A
#
# COMPACT_ATOMS: atom_id res chain seq x y z
N MET A 1 -2.95 31.09 10.81
CA MET A 1 -3.71 29.93 11.37
C MET A 1 -4.57 29.39 10.24
N THR A 2 -4.03 28.48 9.42
CA THR A 2 -4.79 27.78 8.38
C THR A 2 -5.33 26.51 9.00
N GLU A 3 -6.64 26.43 9.15
CA GLU A 3 -7.41 25.27 9.51
C GLU A 3 -7.01 24.09 8.60
N HIS A 4 -6.16 23.20 9.10
CA HIS A 4 -5.92 21.91 8.46
C HIS A 4 -7.21 21.12 8.60
N ALA A 5 -8.02 21.14 7.57
CA ALA A 5 -9.22 20.34 7.42
C ALA A 5 -8.85 18.84 7.52
N SER A 6 -8.71 18.36 8.76
CA SER A 6 -8.77 16.94 9.04
C SER A 6 -10.13 16.48 8.54
N HIS A 7 -10.18 15.55 7.59
CA HIS A 7 -11.44 14.96 7.13
C HIS A 7 -12.24 14.52 8.36
N PRO A 8 -13.44 15.06 8.58
CA PRO A 8 -14.17 14.82 9.81
C PRO A 8 -14.56 13.35 9.89
N LEU A 9 -14.13 12.67 10.97
CA LEU A 9 -14.61 11.33 11.28
C LEU A 9 -16.14 11.33 11.36
N ALA A 10 -16.74 10.20 11.08
CA ALA A 10 -18.16 10.03 11.27
C ALA A 10 -18.56 10.46 12.70
N PRO A 11 -19.71 11.14 12.89
CA PRO A 11 -20.11 11.72 14.18
C PRO A 11 -20.06 10.73 15.35
N PHE A 12 -20.42 9.46 15.11
CA PHE A 12 -20.42 8.41 16.14
C PHE A 12 -19.01 7.99 16.63
N LEU A 13 -17.95 8.31 15.88
CA LEU A 13 -16.56 8.06 16.30
C LEU A 13 -15.93 9.23 17.08
N GLN A 14 -16.58 10.39 17.09
CA GLN A 14 -16.09 11.58 17.82
C GLN A 14 -15.94 11.37 19.34
N PRO A 15 -16.87 10.66 20.04
CA PRO A 15 -16.72 10.37 21.46
C PRO A 15 -15.47 9.52 21.76
N ALA A 16 -15.21 8.49 20.96
CA ALA A 16 -14.04 7.64 21.11
C ALA A 16 -12.74 8.43 20.93
N ARG A 17 -12.67 9.29 19.89
CA ARG A 17 -11.52 10.18 19.69
C ARG A 17 -11.29 11.08 20.90
N ARG A 18 -12.35 11.72 21.44
CA ARG A 18 -12.25 12.57 22.63
C ARG A 18 -11.81 11.81 23.87
N ALA A 19 -12.26 10.56 24.04
CA ALA A 19 -11.83 9.71 25.15
C ALA A 19 -10.33 9.36 25.06
N ILE A 20 -9.85 9.03 23.87
CA ILE A 20 -8.41 8.78 23.62
C ILE A 20 -7.58 10.02 23.97
N HIS A 21 -7.94 11.21 23.47
CA HIS A 21 -7.20 12.43 23.79
C HIS A 21 -7.16 12.72 25.28
N ARG A 22 -8.31 12.62 26.00
CA ARG A 22 -8.36 12.79 27.44
C ARG A 22 -7.50 11.78 28.22
N GLY A 23 -7.36 10.56 27.69
CA GLY A 23 -6.46 9.55 28.26
C GLY A 23 -5.00 9.92 28.07
N LEU A 24 -4.64 10.41 26.88
CA LEU A 24 -3.28 10.83 26.55
C LEU A 24 -2.82 12.07 27.34
N ASP A 25 -3.74 13.01 27.63
CA ASP A 25 -3.44 14.22 28.41
C ASP A 25 -2.97 13.91 29.86
N ARG A 26 -3.19 12.67 30.34
CA ARG A 26 -2.75 12.20 31.66
C ARG A 26 -1.37 11.58 31.67
N LEU A 27 -0.77 11.33 30.49
CA LEU A 27 0.52 10.68 30.34
C LEU A 27 1.65 11.71 30.19
N PRO A 28 2.89 11.35 30.56
CA PRO A 28 4.05 12.14 30.18
C PRO A 28 4.10 12.38 28.68
N GLU A 29 4.53 13.57 28.25
CA GLU A 29 4.47 14.01 26.83
C GLU A 29 5.11 13.00 25.87
N SER A 30 6.29 12.46 26.22
CA SER A 30 6.98 11.46 25.40
C SER A 30 6.22 10.15 25.24
N VAL A 31 5.54 9.70 26.31
CA VAL A 31 4.71 8.50 26.31
C VAL A 31 3.44 8.74 25.49
N ALA A 32 2.80 9.88 25.67
CA ALA A 32 1.61 10.27 24.91
C ALA A 32 1.91 10.35 23.42
N GLU A 33 3.04 10.97 23.02
CA GLU A 33 3.49 11.01 21.62
C GLU A 33 3.77 9.63 21.06
N PHE A 34 4.43 8.74 21.82
CA PHE A 34 4.70 7.37 21.37
C PHE A 34 3.40 6.57 21.17
N VAL A 35 2.47 6.66 22.12
CA VAL A 35 1.16 5.99 22.00
C VAL A 35 0.38 6.54 20.81
N LEU A 36 0.37 7.87 20.64
CA LEU A 36 -0.32 8.52 19.51
C LEU A 36 0.30 8.12 18.16
N PHE A 37 1.64 8.02 18.10
CA PHE A 37 2.34 7.49 16.92
C PHE A 37 1.85 6.07 16.60
N GLY A 38 1.84 5.18 17.59
CA GLY A 38 1.36 3.80 17.43
C GLY A 38 -0.09 3.73 16.95
N LEU A 39 -0.99 4.55 17.54
CA LEU A 39 -2.40 4.62 17.13
C LEU A 39 -2.54 5.13 15.69
N LYS A 40 -1.78 6.15 15.28
CA LYS A 40 -1.77 6.64 13.91
C LYS A 40 -1.24 5.61 12.92
N MET A 41 -0.19 4.86 13.29
CA MET A 41 0.34 3.77 12.48
C MET A 41 -0.68 2.63 12.33
N ALA A 42 -1.29 2.18 13.43
CA ALA A 42 -2.35 1.17 13.41
C ALA A 42 -3.53 1.61 12.52
N TRP A 43 -3.92 2.88 12.62
CA TRP A 43 -4.93 3.46 11.75
C TRP A 43 -4.52 3.45 10.28
N SER A 44 -3.26 3.77 9.97
CA SER A 44 -2.76 3.76 8.60
C SER A 44 -2.73 2.35 8.01
N CYS A 45 -2.50 1.32 8.84
CA CYS A 45 -2.49 -0.10 8.45
C CYS A 45 -3.87 -0.76 8.45
N LEU A 46 -4.96 -0.06 8.84
CA LEU A 46 -6.23 -0.67 9.21
C LEU A 46 -6.79 -1.65 8.16
N PHE A 47 -6.81 -1.28 6.87
CA PHE A 47 -7.30 -2.16 5.81
C PHE A 47 -6.47 -3.45 5.72
N GLY A 48 -5.14 -3.32 5.63
CA GLY A 48 -4.23 -4.47 5.56
C GLY A 48 -4.27 -5.33 6.82
N ALA A 49 -4.38 -4.71 8.00
CA ALA A 49 -4.50 -5.43 9.27
C ALA A 49 -5.80 -6.25 9.34
N CYS A 50 -6.92 -5.70 8.88
CA CYS A 50 -8.18 -6.44 8.79
C CYS A 50 -8.06 -7.63 7.83
N MET A 51 -7.43 -7.45 6.66
CA MET A 51 -7.21 -8.54 5.71
C MET A 51 -6.32 -9.63 6.28
N LEU A 52 -5.19 -9.28 6.93
CA LEU A 52 -4.31 -10.25 7.59
C LEU A 52 -5.03 -11.00 8.73
N ALA A 53 -5.81 -10.29 9.53
CA ALA A 53 -6.60 -10.90 10.60
C ALA A 53 -7.63 -11.91 10.05
N LEU A 54 -8.29 -11.58 8.92
CA LEU A 54 -9.20 -12.51 8.25
C LEU A 54 -8.46 -13.73 7.68
N MET A 55 -7.28 -13.56 7.11
CA MET A 55 -6.47 -14.68 6.62
C MET A 55 -6.09 -15.63 7.76
N ILE A 56 -5.68 -15.09 8.90
CA ILE A 56 -5.37 -15.88 10.10
C ILE A 56 -6.64 -16.56 10.64
N ALA A 57 -7.72 -15.81 10.81
CA ALA A 57 -8.97 -16.33 11.36
C ALA A 57 -9.55 -17.45 10.49
N THR A 58 -9.57 -17.26 9.17
CA THR A 58 -10.06 -18.28 8.24
C THR A 58 -9.10 -19.47 8.10
N HIS A 59 -7.82 -19.31 8.34
CA HIS A 59 -6.89 -20.43 8.41
C HIS A 59 -7.15 -21.30 9.64
N LEU A 60 -7.43 -20.67 10.79
CA LEU A 60 -7.64 -21.38 12.06
C LEU A 60 -9.04 -22.01 12.18
N TRP A 61 -10.06 -21.33 11.67
CA TRP A 61 -11.48 -21.70 11.88
C TRP A 61 -12.29 -21.57 10.59
N TRP A 62 -11.87 -22.20 9.48
CA TRP A 62 -12.69 -22.18 8.28
C TRP A 62 -13.78 -23.25 8.35
N PRO A 63 -15.08 -22.88 8.57
CA PRO A 63 -16.17 -23.84 8.53
C PRO A 63 -16.43 -24.24 7.07
N GLN A 64 -16.85 -25.49 6.87
CA GLN A 64 -17.36 -25.94 5.58
C GLN A 64 -18.78 -25.34 5.40
N ILE A 65 -18.85 -24.19 4.76
CA ILE A 65 -20.11 -23.48 4.51
C ILE A 65 -20.61 -23.87 3.11
N THR A 66 -21.89 -24.23 3.01
CA THR A 66 -22.56 -24.45 1.73
C THR A 66 -23.73 -23.48 1.60
N ILE A 67 -23.87 -22.87 0.43
CA ILE A 67 -25.00 -22.01 0.06
C ILE A 67 -25.59 -22.59 -1.21
N LEU A 68 -26.92 -22.92 -1.19
CA LEU A 68 -27.64 -23.54 -2.30
C LEU A 68 -26.91 -24.80 -2.83
N GLU A 69 -26.48 -25.66 -1.91
CA GLU A 69 -25.75 -26.91 -2.17
C GLU A 69 -24.33 -26.75 -2.75
N ALA A 70 -23.86 -25.54 -2.94
CA ALA A 70 -22.52 -25.26 -3.42
C ALA A 70 -21.57 -24.86 -2.26
N PRO A 71 -20.31 -25.37 -2.22
CA PRO A 71 -19.36 -25.02 -1.18
C PRO A 71 -18.91 -23.57 -1.33
N VAL A 72 -18.88 -22.81 -0.24
CA VAL A 72 -18.27 -21.47 -0.22
C VAL A 72 -16.76 -21.61 -0.06
N HIS A 73 -16.01 -21.12 -1.01
CA HIS A 73 -14.54 -21.17 -0.93
C HIS A 73 -13.98 -20.05 -0.06
N ARG A 74 -12.91 -20.32 0.68
CA ARG A 74 -12.27 -19.35 1.57
C ARG A 74 -11.82 -18.08 0.83
N TYR A 75 -11.29 -18.21 -0.39
CA TYR A 75 -10.85 -17.06 -1.18
C TYR A 75 -12.00 -16.15 -1.61
N ASP A 76 -13.18 -16.73 -1.90
CA ASP A 76 -14.37 -15.94 -2.21
C ASP A 76 -14.87 -15.17 -0.99
N PHE A 77 -14.82 -15.81 0.19
CA PHE A 77 -15.11 -15.13 1.44
C PHE A 77 -14.15 -13.97 1.70
N LEU A 78 -12.82 -14.16 1.52
CA LEU A 78 -11.82 -13.09 1.66
C LEU A 78 -12.08 -11.94 0.69
N PHE A 79 -12.49 -12.24 -0.54
CA PHE A 79 -12.86 -11.22 -1.53
C PHE A 79 -14.09 -10.42 -1.11
N VAL A 80 -15.17 -11.09 -0.73
CA VAL A 80 -16.39 -10.42 -0.25
C VAL A 80 -16.11 -9.58 0.99
N MET A 81 -15.34 -10.11 1.94
CA MET A 81 -14.97 -9.38 3.14
C MET A 81 -14.08 -8.16 2.85
N ALA A 82 -13.20 -8.22 1.85
CA ALA A 82 -12.44 -7.05 1.41
C ALA A 82 -13.38 -5.92 0.93
N LEU A 83 -14.41 -6.26 0.16
CA LEU A 83 -15.43 -5.29 -0.28
C LEU A 83 -16.25 -4.74 0.89
N VAL A 84 -16.64 -5.60 1.84
CA VAL A 84 -17.39 -5.19 3.05
C VAL A 84 -16.53 -4.25 3.90
N ILE A 85 -15.27 -4.60 4.17
CA ILE A 85 -14.35 -3.75 4.94
C ILE A 85 -14.20 -2.39 4.24
N GLN A 86 -13.98 -2.39 2.92
CA GLN A 86 -13.88 -1.17 2.12
C GLN A 86 -15.15 -0.32 2.24
N GLY A 87 -16.32 -0.92 2.10
CA GLY A 87 -17.62 -0.24 2.23
C GLY A 87 -17.81 0.36 3.63
N VAL A 88 -17.52 -0.41 4.69
CA VAL A 88 -17.58 0.06 6.08
C VAL A 88 -16.62 1.22 6.33
N MET A 89 -15.38 1.14 5.82
CA MET A 89 -14.39 2.20 6.00
C MET A 89 -14.79 3.49 5.30
N LEU A 90 -15.42 3.42 4.13
CA LEU A 90 -15.98 4.59 3.45
C LEU A 90 -17.20 5.15 4.19
N TRP A 91 -18.14 4.30 4.60
CA TRP A 91 -19.33 4.71 5.32
C TRP A 91 -19.00 5.38 6.65
N THR A 92 -18.05 4.82 7.39
CA THR A 92 -17.58 5.38 8.67
C THR A 92 -16.66 6.60 8.49
N ARG A 93 -16.31 6.96 7.27
CA ARG A 93 -15.32 8.00 6.93
C ARG A 93 -13.93 7.74 7.53
N LEU A 94 -13.62 6.48 7.85
CA LEU A 94 -12.26 6.06 8.20
C LEU A 94 -11.34 6.14 7.00
N GLU A 95 -11.90 6.03 5.80
CA GLU A 95 -11.22 6.15 4.53
C GLU A 95 -11.88 7.22 3.66
N THR A 96 -11.07 7.90 2.86
CA THR A 96 -11.54 8.89 1.89
C THR A 96 -11.78 8.22 0.54
N PHE A 97 -12.64 8.82 -0.28
CA PHE A 97 -12.86 8.36 -1.66
C PHE A 97 -11.55 8.31 -2.48
N ARG A 98 -10.61 9.24 -2.22
CA ARG A 98 -9.29 9.24 -2.86
C ARG A 98 -8.44 8.04 -2.47
N GLU A 99 -8.48 7.62 -1.20
CA GLU A 99 -7.78 6.42 -0.74
C GLU A 99 -8.38 5.16 -1.37
N MET A 100 -9.71 5.09 -1.49
CA MET A 100 -10.39 4.02 -2.23
C MET A 100 -9.94 3.95 -3.69
N GLN A 101 -9.81 5.09 -4.38
CA GLN A 101 -9.29 5.12 -5.76
C GLN A 101 -7.89 4.51 -5.86
N VAL A 102 -7.03 4.74 -4.86
CA VAL A 102 -5.71 4.09 -4.77
C VAL A 102 -5.86 2.59 -4.65
N ILE A 103 -6.73 2.09 -3.75
CA ILE A 103 -6.96 0.65 -3.58
C ILE A 103 -7.43 0.01 -4.90
N LEU A 104 -8.40 0.63 -5.59
CA LEU A 104 -8.89 0.12 -6.87
C LEU A 104 -7.81 0.10 -7.95
N LEU A 105 -6.97 1.13 -8.03
CA LEU A 105 -5.84 1.16 -8.95
C LEU A 105 -4.88 -0.01 -8.67
N TYR A 106 -4.57 -0.25 -7.39
CA TYR A 106 -3.71 -1.37 -6.98
C TYR A 106 -4.38 -2.72 -7.16
N HIS A 107 -5.69 -2.81 -6.99
CA HIS A 107 -6.44 -4.04 -7.27
C HIS A 107 -6.25 -4.47 -8.73
N VAL A 108 -6.33 -3.52 -9.67
CA VAL A 108 -6.12 -3.82 -11.10
C VAL A 108 -4.65 -4.15 -11.38
N THR A 109 -3.72 -3.27 -11.00
CA THR A 109 -2.29 -3.46 -11.31
C THR A 109 -1.70 -4.67 -10.58
N GLY A 110 -2.10 -4.92 -9.33
CA GLY A 110 -1.71 -6.09 -8.57
C GLY A 110 -2.23 -7.38 -9.17
N THR A 111 -3.49 -7.42 -9.61
CA THR A 111 -4.07 -8.60 -10.28
C THR A 111 -3.29 -8.92 -11.58
N VAL A 112 -2.91 -7.92 -12.38
CA VAL A 112 -2.08 -8.14 -13.57
C VAL A 112 -0.72 -8.75 -13.21
N MET A 113 -0.07 -8.24 -12.15
CA MET A 113 1.19 -8.79 -11.64
C MET A 113 1.03 -10.24 -11.17
N GLU A 114 -0.06 -10.54 -10.47
CA GLU A 114 -0.36 -11.87 -9.96
C GLU A 114 -0.60 -12.88 -11.08
N ILE A 115 -1.38 -12.52 -12.10
CA ILE A 115 -1.62 -13.39 -13.26
C ILE A 115 -0.30 -13.80 -13.90
N PHE A 116 0.61 -12.83 -14.12
CA PHE A 116 1.93 -13.12 -14.69
C PHE A 116 2.74 -14.04 -13.78
N LYS A 117 2.86 -13.72 -12.48
CA LYS A 117 3.71 -14.48 -11.55
C LYS A 117 3.20 -15.89 -11.28
N THR A 118 1.90 -16.06 -11.25
CA THR A 118 1.28 -17.39 -11.15
C THR A 118 1.52 -18.19 -12.43
N HIS A 119 1.41 -17.54 -13.60
CA HIS A 119 1.66 -18.19 -14.90
C HIS A 119 3.12 -18.68 -15.04
N VAL A 120 4.10 -17.89 -14.58
CA VAL A 120 5.52 -18.30 -14.61
C VAL A 120 5.93 -19.18 -13.41
N GLY A 121 4.97 -19.58 -12.55
CA GLY A 121 5.20 -20.49 -11.44
C GLY A 121 6.00 -19.92 -10.27
N SER A 122 5.99 -18.58 -10.10
CA SER A 122 6.69 -17.95 -8.97
C SER A 122 6.05 -18.31 -7.62
N TRP A 123 4.72 -18.45 -7.59
CA TRP A 123 3.89 -18.94 -6.48
C TRP A 123 2.56 -19.45 -7.00
N ILE A 124 1.81 -20.13 -6.17
CA ILE A 124 0.51 -20.72 -6.48
C ILE A 124 -0.52 -20.37 -5.42
N TYR A 125 -1.79 -20.40 -5.81
CA TYR A 125 -2.96 -20.33 -4.94
C TYR A 125 -3.55 -21.74 -4.82
N PRO A 126 -3.38 -22.44 -3.65
CA PRO A 126 -3.70 -23.86 -3.55
C PRO A 126 -5.19 -24.16 -3.46
N GLU A 127 -6.03 -23.18 -3.10
CA GLU A 127 -7.47 -23.38 -2.90
C GLU A 127 -8.29 -22.97 -4.12
N ALA A 128 -9.47 -23.55 -4.26
CA ALA A 128 -10.44 -23.17 -5.27
C ALA A 128 -11.07 -21.80 -4.96
N ALA A 129 -11.53 -21.12 -6.00
CA ALA A 129 -12.32 -19.89 -5.90
C ALA A 129 -13.28 -19.77 -7.09
N TRP A 130 -14.46 -19.20 -6.88
CA TRP A 130 -15.35 -18.79 -7.97
C TRP A 130 -14.91 -17.45 -8.58
N PHE A 131 -14.53 -16.50 -7.71
CA PHE A 131 -14.06 -15.17 -8.11
C PHE A 131 -12.55 -15.20 -8.40
N HIS A 132 -12.19 -15.63 -9.61
CA HIS A 132 -10.80 -15.66 -10.08
C HIS A 132 -10.67 -15.23 -11.54
N ILE A 133 -9.50 -14.74 -11.92
CA ILE A 133 -9.11 -14.44 -13.31
C ILE A 133 -7.80 -15.16 -13.59
N ALA A 134 -7.74 -15.98 -14.64
CA ALA A 134 -6.56 -16.75 -15.02
C ALA A 134 -5.92 -17.56 -13.85
N GLY A 135 -6.75 -18.15 -12.98
CA GLY A 135 -6.31 -18.93 -11.82
C GLY A 135 -5.87 -18.09 -10.60
N VAL A 136 -5.98 -16.76 -10.67
CA VAL A 136 -5.67 -15.85 -9.58
C VAL A 136 -6.96 -15.41 -8.88
N PRO A 137 -7.13 -15.68 -7.57
CA PRO A 137 -8.30 -15.23 -6.81
C PRO A 137 -8.35 -13.70 -6.70
N LEU A 138 -9.54 -13.09 -6.83
CA LEU A 138 -9.66 -11.62 -6.88
C LEU A 138 -9.32 -10.91 -5.56
N PHE A 139 -9.35 -11.59 -4.40
CA PHE A 139 -8.93 -10.97 -3.15
C PHE A 139 -7.47 -10.51 -3.18
N THR A 140 -6.61 -11.14 -4.00
CA THR A 140 -5.17 -10.84 -4.08
C THR A 140 -4.87 -9.41 -4.49
N GLY A 141 -5.66 -8.86 -5.41
CA GLY A 141 -5.54 -7.45 -5.79
C GLY A 141 -5.77 -6.48 -4.63
N PHE A 142 -6.64 -6.84 -3.66
CA PHE A 142 -6.84 -6.06 -2.43
C PHE A 142 -5.65 -6.17 -1.46
N MET A 143 -4.86 -7.25 -1.51
CA MET A 143 -3.62 -7.33 -0.74
C MET A 143 -2.61 -6.28 -1.22
N TYR A 144 -2.44 -6.11 -2.53
CA TYR A 144 -1.66 -4.99 -3.08
C TYR A 144 -2.29 -3.64 -2.75
N GLY A 145 -3.61 -3.53 -2.83
CA GLY A 145 -4.39 -2.36 -2.43
C GLY A 145 -4.13 -1.94 -0.99
N SER A 146 -3.85 -2.90 -0.09
CA SER A 146 -3.49 -2.63 1.31
C SER A 146 -2.23 -1.78 1.44
N VAL A 147 -1.22 -2.02 0.60
CA VAL A 147 0.02 -1.23 0.58
C VAL A 147 -0.25 0.19 0.12
N GLY A 148 -1.02 0.35 -0.96
CA GLY A 148 -1.42 1.67 -1.46
C GLY A 148 -2.25 2.46 -0.45
N SER A 149 -3.22 1.80 0.20
CA SER A 149 -4.04 2.38 1.28
C SER A 149 -3.19 2.84 2.45
N PHE A 150 -2.24 2.00 2.90
CA PHE A 150 -1.30 2.36 3.96
C PHE A 150 -0.54 3.64 3.62
N ILE A 151 0.10 3.70 2.45
CA ILE A 151 0.91 4.86 2.02
C ILE A 151 0.02 6.12 1.95
N ALA A 152 -1.12 6.04 1.27
CA ALA A 152 -2.03 7.18 1.09
C ALA A 152 -2.54 7.71 2.45
N ARG A 153 -2.91 6.79 3.34
CA ARG A 153 -3.41 7.12 4.67
C ARG A 153 -2.31 7.65 5.58
N ALA A 154 -1.11 7.07 5.55
CA ALA A 154 0.03 7.58 6.30
C ALA A 154 0.39 9.01 5.88
N ILE A 155 0.43 9.31 4.57
CA ILE A 155 0.64 10.68 4.06
C ILE A 155 -0.38 11.65 4.65
N ARG A 156 -1.65 11.27 4.74
CA ARG A 156 -2.74 12.11 5.26
C ARG A 156 -2.69 12.24 6.80
N VAL A 157 -2.58 11.11 7.51
CA VAL A 157 -2.71 11.05 8.98
C VAL A 157 -1.52 11.71 9.68
N PHE A 158 -0.34 11.58 9.08
CA PHE A 158 0.89 12.18 9.61
C PHE A 158 1.25 13.52 8.95
N ASP A 159 0.41 14.06 8.05
CA ASP A 159 0.72 15.27 7.25
C ASP A 159 2.14 15.19 6.67
N MET A 160 2.44 14.06 6.00
CA MET A 160 3.80 13.79 5.53
C MET A 160 4.24 14.81 4.48
N ARG A 161 5.50 15.24 4.62
CA ARG A 161 6.18 16.16 3.71
C ARG A 161 7.55 15.62 3.38
N PHE A 162 8.07 16.00 2.20
CA PHE A 162 9.27 15.39 1.66
C PHE A 162 10.26 16.47 1.22
N SER A 163 11.42 16.53 1.87
CA SER A 163 12.51 17.38 1.39
C SER A 163 13.32 16.69 0.30
N HIS A 164 13.88 17.45 -0.61
CA HIS A 164 14.75 16.96 -1.68
C HIS A 164 14.13 15.77 -2.44
N TYR A 165 12.80 15.75 -2.59
CA TYR A 165 12.14 14.70 -3.37
C TYR A 165 12.62 14.75 -4.82
N PRO A 166 13.01 13.59 -5.40
CA PRO A 166 13.59 13.55 -6.74
C PRO A 166 12.61 14.08 -7.80
N ARG A 167 13.14 14.49 -8.95
CA ARG A 167 12.31 14.98 -10.07
C ARG A 167 11.36 13.87 -10.54
N PRO A 168 10.11 14.20 -10.91
CA PRO A 168 9.09 13.21 -11.27
C PRO A 168 9.52 12.23 -12.35
N TRP A 169 10.24 12.70 -13.39
CA TRP A 169 10.70 11.82 -14.46
C TRP A 169 11.72 10.76 -13.99
N VAL A 170 12.53 11.08 -12.95
CA VAL A 170 13.48 10.13 -12.34
C VAL A 170 12.71 9.05 -11.57
N THR A 171 11.77 9.47 -10.73
CA THR A 171 10.97 8.54 -9.90
C THR A 171 10.11 7.61 -10.78
N TRP A 172 9.53 8.14 -11.85
CA TRP A 172 8.79 7.35 -12.82
C TRP A 172 9.70 6.44 -13.64
N GLY A 173 10.88 6.91 -14.05
CA GLY A 173 11.88 6.09 -14.73
C GLY A 173 12.30 4.90 -13.87
N LEU A 174 12.55 5.10 -12.57
CA LEU A 174 12.83 4.03 -11.62
C LEU A 174 11.64 3.08 -11.46
N ALA A 175 10.43 3.59 -11.26
CA ALA A 175 9.24 2.75 -11.12
C ALA A 175 9.01 1.88 -12.35
N ILE A 176 9.19 2.42 -13.55
CA ILE A 176 9.10 1.67 -14.80
C ILE A 176 10.23 0.62 -14.90
N ALA A 177 11.47 0.98 -14.56
CA ALA A 177 12.60 0.04 -14.58
C ALA A 177 12.36 -1.14 -13.61
N ILE A 178 11.87 -0.86 -12.39
CA ILE A 178 11.51 -1.90 -11.41
C ILE A 178 10.41 -2.80 -11.99
N TYR A 179 9.35 -2.19 -12.54
CA TYR A 179 8.21 -2.93 -13.09
C TYR A 179 8.63 -3.80 -14.28
N VAL A 180 9.42 -3.27 -15.21
CA VAL A 180 9.96 -4.02 -16.33
C VAL A 180 10.84 -5.18 -15.84
N ASN A 181 11.78 -4.93 -14.91
CA ASN A 181 12.62 -5.99 -14.36
C ASN A 181 11.81 -7.06 -13.63
N PHE A 182 10.69 -6.69 -12.97
CA PHE A 182 9.81 -7.64 -12.32
C PHE A 182 9.22 -8.70 -13.26
N PHE A 183 8.99 -8.34 -14.52
CA PHE A 183 8.53 -9.27 -15.55
C PHE A 183 9.70 -9.94 -16.30
N SER A 184 10.70 -9.16 -16.67
CA SER A 184 11.75 -9.58 -17.60
C SER A 184 12.83 -10.47 -16.99
N HIS A 185 13.06 -10.42 -15.65
CA HIS A 185 14.13 -11.21 -15.01
C HIS A 185 13.93 -12.73 -15.10
N HIS A 186 12.79 -13.20 -15.56
CA HIS A 186 12.56 -14.62 -15.88
C HIS A 186 13.13 -15.03 -17.23
N TYR A 187 13.44 -14.07 -18.09
CA TYR A 187 13.87 -14.29 -19.47
C TYR A 187 15.25 -13.71 -19.78
N ILE A 188 15.65 -12.66 -19.05
CA ILE A 188 16.91 -11.95 -19.18
C ILE A 188 17.57 -11.75 -17.81
N TRP A 189 18.73 -11.09 -17.80
CA TRP A 189 19.46 -10.84 -16.56
C TRP A 189 18.63 -10.06 -15.53
N ASP A 190 18.72 -10.51 -14.28
CA ASP A 190 18.07 -9.82 -13.16
C ASP A 190 18.89 -8.60 -12.75
N LEU A 191 18.38 -7.41 -13.05
CA LEU A 191 18.99 -6.13 -12.72
C LEU A 191 18.59 -5.60 -11.34
N ARG A 192 17.94 -6.43 -10.50
CA ARG A 192 17.39 -6.04 -9.19
C ARG A 192 18.40 -5.28 -8.34
N ASN A 193 19.64 -5.77 -8.24
CA ASN A 193 20.67 -5.14 -7.41
C ASN A 193 21.10 -3.76 -7.95
N VAL A 194 21.22 -3.62 -9.27
CA VAL A 194 21.54 -2.34 -9.91
C VAL A 194 20.43 -1.32 -9.67
N ILE A 195 19.18 -1.74 -9.86
CA ILE A 195 18.00 -0.91 -9.62
C ILE A 195 17.91 -0.53 -8.15
N PHE A 196 18.23 -1.43 -7.22
CA PHE A 196 18.24 -1.17 -5.79
C PHE A 196 19.25 -0.07 -5.45
N ILE A 197 20.48 -0.15 -5.98
CA ILE A 197 21.50 0.89 -5.81
C ILE A 197 21.02 2.21 -6.41
N ALA A 198 20.40 2.19 -7.60
CA ALA A 198 19.86 3.38 -8.23
C ALA A 198 18.74 4.04 -7.38
N CYS A 199 17.86 3.25 -6.76
CA CYS A 199 16.86 3.75 -5.80
C CYS A 199 17.53 4.41 -4.59
N TRP A 200 18.53 3.76 -3.99
CA TRP A 200 19.29 4.32 -2.86
C TRP A 200 19.93 5.65 -3.24
N ALA A 201 20.65 5.71 -4.37
CA ALA A 201 21.30 6.92 -4.85
C ALA A 201 20.29 8.05 -5.12
N THR A 202 19.11 7.70 -5.68
CA THR A 202 18.07 8.68 -6.01
C THR A 202 17.42 9.28 -4.76
N TYR A 203 17.15 8.48 -3.74
CA TYR A 203 16.44 8.92 -2.53
C TYR A 203 17.37 9.23 -1.35
N PHE A 204 18.70 9.15 -1.52
CA PHE A 204 19.69 9.33 -0.46
C PHE A 204 19.51 10.65 0.32
N ARG A 205 19.16 11.74 -0.37
CA ARG A 205 18.95 13.07 0.23
C ARG A 205 17.51 13.36 0.61
N CYS A 206 16.58 12.43 0.33
CA CYS A 206 15.18 12.63 0.63
C CYS A 206 14.87 12.29 2.09
N PHE A 207 14.24 13.23 2.80
CA PHE A 207 13.75 13.05 4.17
C PHE A 207 12.25 13.15 4.20
N VAL A 208 11.62 12.29 4.99
CA VAL A 208 10.20 12.33 5.32
C VAL A 208 10.03 13.10 6.62
N PHE A 209 9.27 14.18 6.58
CA PHE A 209 8.81 14.93 7.75
C PHE A 209 7.40 14.46 8.06
N PHE A 210 7.11 14.16 9.32
CA PHE A 210 5.81 13.69 9.75
C PHE A 210 5.43 14.29 11.10
N ARG A 211 4.13 14.58 11.24
CA ARG A 211 3.60 15.19 12.46
C ARG A 211 2.87 14.13 13.29
N ILE A 212 3.32 13.94 14.54
CA ILE A 212 2.62 13.05 15.48
C ILE A 212 1.47 13.81 16.15
N ASP A 213 1.75 14.87 16.88
CA ASP A 213 0.77 15.80 17.44
C ASP A 213 1.24 17.24 17.20
N LYS A 214 1.92 17.83 18.14
CA LYS A 214 2.47 19.19 18.06
C LYS A 214 3.87 19.19 17.42
N ARG A 215 4.63 18.11 17.59
CA ARG A 215 5.99 17.97 17.10
C ARG A 215 6.01 17.38 15.68
N THR A 216 6.92 17.92 14.88
CA THR A 216 7.29 17.37 13.59
C THR A 216 8.62 16.64 13.74
N SER A 217 8.60 15.35 13.44
CA SER A 217 9.79 14.50 13.38
C SER A 217 10.19 14.25 11.94
N SER A 218 11.42 13.82 11.72
CA SER A 218 11.89 13.47 10.37
C SER A 218 12.76 12.23 10.40
N MET A 219 12.77 11.51 9.28
CA MET A 219 13.67 10.38 9.06
C MET A 219 14.07 10.31 7.58
N PRO A 220 15.21 9.68 7.23
CA PRO A 220 15.53 9.39 5.84
C PRO A 220 14.43 8.59 5.16
N PHE A 221 14.06 8.94 3.92
CA PHE A 221 13.04 8.22 3.14
C PHE A 221 13.39 6.74 2.98
N ILE A 222 14.68 6.45 2.78
CA ILE A 222 15.21 5.09 2.68
C ILE A 222 14.93 4.29 3.96
N LEU A 223 15.14 4.90 5.15
CA LEU A 223 14.86 4.24 6.43
C LEU A 223 13.37 3.92 6.57
N ALA A 224 12.50 4.89 6.25
CA ALA A 224 11.05 4.68 6.25
C ALA A 224 10.64 3.53 5.32
N GLY A 225 11.21 3.49 4.10
CA GLY A 225 11.00 2.40 3.14
C GLY A 225 11.49 1.05 3.65
N THR A 226 12.69 1.01 4.27
CA THR A 226 13.25 -0.23 4.83
C THR A 226 12.39 -0.79 5.97
N LEU A 227 11.95 0.07 6.89
CA LEU A 227 11.04 -0.34 7.98
C LEU A 227 9.71 -0.86 7.44
N THR A 228 9.13 -0.17 6.45
CA THR A 228 7.89 -0.63 5.81
C THR A 228 8.09 -1.96 5.09
N SER A 229 9.21 -2.14 4.38
CA SER A 229 9.56 -3.40 3.71
C SER A 229 9.67 -4.56 4.69
N PHE A 230 10.21 -4.31 5.89
CA PHE A 230 10.28 -5.31 6.94
C PHE A 230 8.89 -5.77 7.39
N PHE A 231 7.95 -4.85 7.63
CA PHE A 231 6.58 -5.21 7.99
C PHE A 231 5.84 -5.91 6.84
N LEU A 232 6.09 -5.54 5.58
CA LEU A 232 5.55 -6.27 4.43
C LEU A 232 6.12 -7.70 4.33
N TRP A 233 7.41 -7.87 4.62
CA TRP A 233 8.02 -9.20 4.71
C TRP A 233 7.42 -10.04 5.84
N LEU A 234 7.06 -9.44 6.98
CA LEU A 234 6.31 -10.14 8.04
C LEU A 234 4.92 -10.55 7.55
N ALA A 235 4.19 -9.65 6.87
CA ALA A 235 2.89 -9.96 6.29
C ALA A 235 2.96 -11.08 5.25
N GLU A 236 4.01 -11.11 4.43
CA GLU A 236 4.31 -12.19 3.48
C GLU A 236 4.48 -13.54 4.19
N ASN A 237 5.19 -13.57 5.30
CA ASN A 237 5.34 -14.78 6.11
C ASN A 237 4.01 -15.26 6.71
N ILE A 238 3.15 -14.34 7.12
CA ILE A 238 1.80 -14.67 7.57
C ILE A 238 0.99 -15.28 6.44
N GLY A 239 1.00 -14.66 5.25
CA GLY A 239 0.25 -15.13 4.08
C GLY A 239 0.67 -16.53 3.62
N THR A 240 1.97 -16.80 3.61
CA THR A 240 2.50 -18.13 3.27
C THR A 240 2.28 -19.15 4.38
N PHE A 241 2.38 -18.76 5.65
CA PHE A 241 2.08 -19.62 6.80
C PHE A 241 0.60 -20.05 6.83
N THR A 242 -0.30 -19.15 6.51
CA THR A 242 -1.74 -19.43 6.42
C THR A 242 -2.14 -20.15 5.12
N HIS A 243 -1.16 -20.58 4.32
CA HIS A 243 -1.39 -21.22 3.02
C HIS A 243 -2.32 -20.43 2.09
N THR A 244 -2.41 -19.10 2.29
CA THR A 244 -3.20 -18.24 1.41
C THR A 244 -2.55 -18.13 0.02
N TRP A 245 -1.23 -18.22 -0.06
CA TRP A 245 -0.43 -18.56 -1.24
C TRP A 245 0.77 -19.38 -0.83
N SER A 246 1.35 -20.11 -1.76
CA SER A 246 2.49 -20.97 -1.48
C SER A 246 3.59 -20.80 -2.52
N TYR A 247 4.84 -20.83 -2.06
CA TYR A 247 5.99 -20.95 -2.95
C TYR A 247 6.20 -22.41 -3.38
N PRO A 248 6.81 -22.66 -4.56
CA PRO A 248 7.18 -24.00 -4.95
C PRO A 248 8.09 -24.68 -3.91
N GLY A 249 7.78 -25.92 -3.56
CA GLY A 249 8.51 -26.70 -2.56
C GLY A 249 7.57 -27.46 -1.63
N LYS A 250 8.14 -28.30 -0.74
CA LYS A 250 7.37 -29.04 0.25
C LYS A 250 7.38 -28.32 1.60
N GLY A 251 6.21 -28.10 2.17
CA GLY A 251 6.02 -27.49 3.47
C GLY A 251 6.24 -25.97 3.49
N TRP A 252 5.90 -25.36 4.62
CA TRP A 252 6.15 -23.94 4.85
C TRP A 252 7.56 -23.71 5.35
N HIS A 253 8.23 -22.70 4.80
CA HIS A 253 9.52 -22.21 5.26
C HIS A 253 9.46 -20.70 5.42
N LEU A 254 10.25 -20.17 6.36
CA LEU A 254 10.40 -18.72 6.52
C LEU A 254 10.86 -18.11 5.19
N VAL A 255 10.12 -17.12 4.72
CA VAL A 255 10.43 -16.42 3.46
C VAL A 255 11.78 -15.74 3.59
N SER A 256 12.66 -15.96 2.61
CA SER A 256 14.03 -15.46 2.65
C SER A 256 14.10 -13.94 2.83
N ILE A 257 15.10 -13.45 3.56
CA ILE A 257 15.29 -12.01 3.82
C ILE A 257 15.52 -11.21 2.51
N GLN A 258 16.01 -11.85 1.45
CA GLN A 258 16.15 -11.20 0.14
C GLN A 258 14.78 -10.74 -0.42
N LYS A 259 13.68 -11.39 -0.04
CA LYS A 259 12.32 -10.96 -0.40
C LYS A 259 11.96 -9.60 0.22
N MET A 260 12.53 -9.24 1.37
CA MET A 260 12.36 -7.89 1.94
C MET A 260 12.91 -6.82 0.98
N GLY A 261 14.03 -7.06 0.32
CA GLY A 261 14.55 -6.17 -0.73
C GLY A 261 13.59 -6.02 -1.91
N ALA A 262 12.97 -7.13 -2.36
CA ALA A 262 11.94 -7.09 -3.41
C ALA A 262 10.72 -6.25 -2.98
N TRP A 263 10.27 -6.36 -1.73
CA TRP A 263 9.23 -5.50 -1.15
C TRP A 263 9.66 -4.03 -1.11
N GLY A 264 10.95 -3.75 -0.85
CA GLY A 264 11.49 -2.39 -0.92
C GLY A 264 11.37 -1.76 -2.31
N LEU A 265 11.67 -2.51 -3.37
CA LEU A 265 11.47 -2.06 -4.74
C LEU A 265 9.98 -1.87 -5.06
N LEU A 266 9.12 -2.79 -4.63
CA LEU A 266 7.68 -2.66 -4.82
C LEU A 266 7.12 -1.41 -4.10
N LEU A 267 7.66 -1.06 -2.92
CA LEU A 267 7.31 0.18 -2.23
C LEU A 267 7.66 1.44 -3.02
N VAL A 268 8.77 1.45 -3.76
CA VAL A 268 9.10 2.58 -4.66
C VAL A 268 8.04 2.72 -5.74
N ILE A 269 7.66 1.62 -6.43
CA ILE A 269 6.55 1.64 -7.39
C ILE A 269 5.28 2.15 -6.70
N SER A 270 4.99 1.61 -5.52
CA SER A 270 3.79 1.94 -4.76
C SER A 270 3.74 3.43 -4.41
N PHE A 271 4.82 3.98 -3.89
CA PHE A 271 4.88 5.40 -3.54
C PHE A 271 4.70 6.29 -4.77
N VAL A 272 5.38 5.96 -5.89
CA VAL A 272 5.25 6.70 -7.15
C VAL A 272 3.83 6.63 -7.70
N THR A 273 3.17 5.46 -7.62
CA THR A 273 1.77 5.29 -8.04
C THR A 273 0.82 6.09 -7.15
N VAL A 274 0.98 6.02 -5.81
CA VAL A 274 0.17 6.84 -4.87
C VAL A 274 0.36 8.32 -5.12
N SER A 275 1.54 8.75 -5.56
CA SER A 275 1.82 10.16 -5.86
C SER A 275 0.98 10.75 -7.00
N LEU A 276 0.32 9.92 -7.82
CA LEU A 276 -0.70 10.37 -8.79
C LEU A 276 -1.91 10.97 -8.10
N VAL A 277 -2.33 10.40 -6.99
CA VAL A 277 -3.51 10.83 -6.22
C VAL A 277 -3.11 11.77 -5.08
N PHE A 278 -1.98 11.50 -4.43
CA PHE A 278 -1.40 12.25 -3.32
C PHE A 278 0.01 12.75 -3.66
N PRO A 279 0.15 13.85 -4.41
CA PRO A 279 1.45 14.39 -4.78
C PRO A 279 2.32 14.73 -3.56
N PRO A 280 3.62 14.40 -3.57
CA PRO A 280 4.55 14.78 -2.50
C PRO A 280 4.54 16.29 -2.28
N LYS A 281 4.47 16.72 -1.01
CA LYS A 281 4.50 18.12 -0.60
C LYS A 281 5.85 18.44 0.00
N ALA A 282 6.38 19.65 -0.26
CA ALA A 282 7.57 20.16 0.40
C ALA A 282 7.28 20.53 1.87
N PRO A 283 8.32 20.62 2.74
CA PRO A 283 8.15 20.97 4.14
C PRO A 283 7.53 22.35 4.40
N ASP A 284 7.69 23.30 3.51
CA ASP A 284 7.11 24.64 3.53
C ASP A 284 5.60 24.69 3.18
N GLY A 285 5.03 23.56 2.80
CA GLY A 285 3.63 23.43 2.40
C GLY A 285 3.36 23.70 0.94
N GLU A 286 4.34 24.16 0.20
CA GLU A 286 4.23 24.26 -1.25
C GLU A 286 4.34 22.86 -1.87
N THR A 287 3.33 22.48 -2.63
CA THR A 287 3.44 21.30 -3.48
C THR A 287 4.52 21.63 -4.51
N SER A 288 5.51 20.77 -4.67
CA SER A 288 6.51 20.94 -5.71
C SER A 288 5.82 21.41 -6.99
N SER A 289 5.99 22.68 -7.34
CA SER A 289 5.36 23.31 -8.51
C SER A 289 5.70 22.53 -9.78
N SER A 290 6.86 21.86 -9.80
CA SER A 290 7.32 21.02 -10.88
C SER A 290 6.49 19.74 -11.04
N TYR A 291 5.98 19.12 -9.96
CA TYR A 291 5.19 17.89 -10.05
C TYR A 291 3.80 18.15 -10.66
N ARG A 292 3.12 19.20 -10.19
CA ARG A 292 1.81 19.60 -10.78
C ARG A 292 1.94 20.10 -12.22
N ALA A 293 3.01 20.82 -12.54
CA ALA A 293 3.28 21.28 -13.90
C ALA A 293 3.58 20.08 -14.81
N TRP A 294 4.34 19.12 -14.35
CA TRP A 294 4.64 17.89 -15.08
C TRP A 294 3.38 17.04 -15.33
N LEU A 295 2.53 16.83 -14.32
CA LEU A 295 1.27 16.10 -14.48
C LEU A 295 0.35 16.80 -15.51
N ARG A 296 0.20 18.13 -15.43
CA ARG A 296 -0.59 18.90 -16.40
C ARG A 296 -0.02 18.77 -17.81
N GLY A 297 1.30 18.83 -17.96
CA GLY A 297 1.96 18.69 -19.26
C GLY A 297 1.75 17.29 -19.87
N LEU A 298 1.71 16.24 -19.05
CA LEU A 298 1.38 14.88 -19.51
C LEU A 298 -0.07 14.83 -20.02
N VAL A 299 -1.04 15.29 -19.24
CA VAL A 299 -2.45 15.29 -19.63
C VAL A 299 -2.67 16.06 -20.93
N GLN A 300 -2.04 17.23 -21.09
CA GLN A 300 -2.14 18.02 -22.33
C GLN A 300 -1.55 17.28 -23.55
N ARG A 301 -0.40 16.62 -23.40
CA ARG A 301 0.22 15.85 -24.50
C ARG A 301 -0.63 14.66 -24.95
N PHE A 302 -1.37 14.03 -24.03
CA PHE A 302 -2.30 12.95 -24.37
C PHE A 302 -3.58 13.47 -25.03
N SER A 303 -4.09 14.65 -24.65
CA SER A 303 -5.27 15.23 -25.28
C SER A 303 -4.98 15.73 -26.71
N THR A 304 -3.84 16.40 -26.93
CA THR A 304 -3.43 16.85 -28.27
C THR A 304 -3.14 15.71 -29.24
N ARG A 305 -2.59 14.59 -28.77
CA ARG A 305 -2.42 13.39 -29.60
C ARG A 305 -3.74 12.74 -30.03
N ARG A 306 -4.78 12.78 -29.17
CA ARG A 306 -6.12 12.29 -29.53
C ARG A 306 -6.76 13.14 -30.61
N GLU A 307 -6.63 14.45 -30.56
CA GLU A 307 -7.17 15.37 -31.56
C GLU A 307 -6.46 15.29 -32.92
N SER A 308 -5.13 14.98 -32.90
CA SER A 308 -4.39 14.80 -34.16
C SER A 308 -4.57 13.39 -34.79
N ALA A 309 -5.06 12.40 -34.04
CA ALA A 309 -5.38 11.07 -34.56
C ALA A 309 -6.84 10.95 -35.04
N SER A 310 -7.67 11.96 -34.80
CA SER A 310 -9.07 12.04 -35.25
C SER A 310 -9.30 12.95 -36.46
N ARG A 311 -8.23 13.51 -37.02
CA ARG A 311 -8.19 14.21 -38.29
C ARG A 311 -7.42 13.40 -39.33
#